data_fded16a80bde0cb678207a0f42e07239
#
_entry.id   fded16a80bde0cb678207a0f42e07239
#
_cell.length_a   1.000
_cell.length_b   1.000
_cell.length_c   1.000
_cell.angle_alpha   90.00
_cell.angle_beta   90.00
_cell.angle_gamma   90.00
#
_symmetry.space_group_name_H-M   'P 1'
#
loop_
_entity.id
_entity.type
_entity.pdbx_description
1 polymer ?
#
loop_
_entity_poly.entity_id
_entity_poly.type
_entity_poly.pdbx_seq_one_letter_code
_entity_poly.pdbx_strand_id
1 'polypeptide(L)'
;MFNRKRCLRPVVAVASISLVAGCSVLSDGNSADKGPIIVGTTSAPSTLDPAASWDQSWELFRNIYQTLLNYPVGATAPQPDAAKSCRFTDSSNTVYSCELRAGLTFSNGHKLDARAVKYSIDRIRKIDVNGGPAGLLDSLDSVQAVGDRQVVFHLNKPDATFPFVLATPGMSIVDPEEYSDKAVRKGDTIAGSGPYDLQNYQPGKQAVLVANKRYKGFADRRNDAVTIRYFQDSQALAADLRDKKLDLTFRGLAADDVISFQRNDSKDMDVTEGASNEIEYLVFNPKDPWAGKLAVRKAVAQLINRSAIAHDVYKDTVEPLYSMVPAGLTGHNTAYFDDFGDPSAAKARRFLTDAGITQKVPLALWYTTDRYGSATAKEFQEIKRQLEASGLFTITLHGRPWNTYVEGYEKGEYPVFGRGWSPDFPDPDNFVAPFVGKQNALGTPYPAPEITDKLLPQSRRESDRANVVKEFGQAQRILADDARLVPLWQSKQYLASRDDISGAEQSLDPSSIMMMWELYRKTSW
;
A
#
# COMPACT_ATOMS: atom_id res chain seq x y z
N MET A 1 -24.34 77.72 20.81
CA MET A 1 -23.78 78.30 22.04
C MET A 1 -22.44 77.63 22.29
N PHE A 2 -21.36 78.26 22.00
CA PHE A 2 -20.30 78.80 22.87
C PHE A 2 -19.64 77.70 23.75
N ASN A 3 -18.34 77.48 23.86
CA ASN A 3 -17.11 78.20 23.46
C ASN A 3 -15.93 77.26 23.75
N ARG A 4 -14.96 77.09 22.87
CA ARG A 4 -13.57 77.49 22.87
C ARG A 4 -12.77 77.48 24.21
N LYS A 5 -11.61 76.78 24.23
CA LYS A 5 -10.20 77.31 24.18
C LYS A 5 -9.24 76.16 24.59
N ARG A 6 -8.28 75.72 23.79
CA ARG A 6 -6.88 76.14 23.56
C ARG A 6 -6.02 76.31 24.84
N CYS A 7 -4.90 75.52 24.90
CA CYS A 7 -3.48 75.95 24.95
C CYS A 7 -2.56 74.75 25.29
N LEU A 8 -1.66 74.43 24.44
CA LEU A 8 -0.20 74.69 24.35
C LEU A 8 0.74 73.83 25.23
N ARG A 9 1.69 73.30 24.51
CA ARG A 9 2.93 72.50 24.76
C ARG A 9 3.89 73.14 25.82
N PRO A 10 4.99 72.48 26.26
CA PRO A 10 6.08 72.01 25.43
C PRO A 10 6.81 70.70 25.87
N VAL A 11 7.61 70.22 24.91
CA VAL A 11 8.65 69.22 24.80
C VAL A 11 9.77 69.34 25.84
N VAL A 12 10.23 68.20 26.37
CA VAL A 12 11.65 68.02 26.71
C VAL A 12 12.05 66.56 26.42
N ALA A 13 13.03 66.43 25.55
CA ALA A 13 13.74 65.16 25.24
C ALA A 13 14.92 65.00 26.21
N VAL A 14 15.06 63.78 26.74
CA VAL A 14 16.34 63.33 27.32
C VAL A 14 16.65 61.95 26.76
N ALA A 15 17.71 61.90 25.98
CA ALA A 15 18.31 60.68 25.46
C ALA A 15 19.23 60.09 26.57
N SER A 16 19.02 58.81 26.92
CA SER A 16 19.97 58.04 27.70
C SER A 16 20.40 56.83 26.91
N ILE A 17 21.62 56.88 26.41
CA ILE A 17 22.33 55.76 25.77
C ILE A 17 22.85 54.85 26.86
N SER A 18 22.34 53.63 26.92
CA SER A 18 22.94 52.56 27.77
C SER A 18 23.57 51.53 26.81
N LEU A 19 24.90 51.55 26.74
CA LEU A 19 25.68 50.44 26.17
C LEU A 19 25.56 49.23 27.11
N VAL A 20 24.94 48.17 26.59
CA VAL A 20 25.10 46.84 27.20
C VAL A 20 25.96 46.01 26.24
N ALA A 21 27.17 45.73 26.69
CA ALA A 21 28.05 44.76 26.07
C ALA A 21 27.45 43.37 26.29
N GLY A 22 26.82 42.81 25.27
CA GLY A 22 26.35 41.42 25.25
C GLY A 22 27.49 40.51 24.81
N CYS A 23 27.90 39.63 25.67
CA CYS A 23 28.75 38.48 25.33
C CYS A 23 28.05 37.65 24.22
N SER A 24 28.65 37.60 23.06
CA SER A 24 28.32 36.63 22.02
C SER A 24 28.72 35.25 22.51
N VAL A 25 27.77 34.47 22.98
CA VAL A 25 27.92 33.03 23.04
C VAL A 25 27.88 32.54 21.59
N LEU A 26 29.02 32.14 21.08
CA LEU A 26 29.15 31.34 19.88
C LEU A 26 28.47 30.00 20.19
N SER A 27 27.22 29.82 19.79
CA SER A 27 26.63 28.49 19.62
C SER A 27 27.04 27.99 18.25
N ASP A 28 28.05 27.14 18.22
CA ASP A 28 28.29 26.25 17.10
C ASP A 28 27.05 25.38 16.90
N GLY A 29 26.51 25.38 15.68
CA GLY A 29 25.38 24.53 15.32
C GLY A 29 24.50 25.16 14.26
N ASN A 30 25.05 25.35 13.06
CA ASN A 30 24.30 25.78 11.90
C ASN A 30 23.47 24.63 11.35
N SER A 31 22.43 24.22 12.08
CA SER A 31 21.27 23.53 11.51
C SER A 31 20.32 24.65 11.12
N ALA A 32 20.41 25.14 9.90
CA ALA A 32 19.34 25.93 9.33
C ALA A 32 18.07 25.07 9.40
N ASP A 33 17.13 25.46 10.26
CA ASP A 33 15.80 24.85 10.35
C ASP A 33 15.10 25.09 9.00
N LYS A 34 15.24 24.11 8.07
CA LYS A 34 14.72 24.21 6.71
C LYS A 34 13.21 23.95 6.64
N GLY A 35 12.53 23.94 7.77
CA GLY A 35 11.10 23.65 7.89
C GLY A 35 10.75 22.19 7.58
N PRO A 36 9.47 21.79 7.75
CA PRO A 36 9.02 20.43 7.48
C PRO A 36 9.16 20.08 6.00
N ILE A 37 9.37 18.80 5.69
CA ILE A 37 9.23 18.28 4.33
C ILE A 37 7.73 18.15 4.02
N ILE A 38 7.28 18.73 2.90
CA ILE A 38 5.87 18.74 2.52
C ILE A 38 5.63 17.67 1.46
N VAL A 39 4.94 16.61 1.84
CA VAL A 39 4.59 15.46 0.98
C VAL A 39 3.15 15.59 0.51
N GLY A 40 2.92 15.54 -0.80
CA GLY A 40 1.59 15.48 -1.39
C GLY A 40 1.19 14.05 -1.77
N THR A 41 -0.06 13.65 -1.49
CA THR A 41 -0.60 12.34 -1.88
C THR A 41 -2.11 12.39 -2.09
N THR A 42 -2.66 11.45 -2.87
CA THR A 42 -4.11 11.23 -2.96
C THR A 42 -4.61 10.16 -1.98
N SER A 43 -3.72 9.59 -1.16
CA SER A 43 -4.00 8.49 -0.21
C SER A 43 -4.34 9.04 1.18
N ALA A 44 -5.53 9.64 1.34
CA ALA A 44 -5.99 10.10 2.64
C ALA A 44 -6.45 8.92 3.52
N PRO A 45 -6.08 8.89 4.83
CA PRO A 45 -6.57 7.87 5.75
C PRO A 45 -8.10 7.91 5.91
N SER A 46 -8.73 6.75 5.90
CA SER A 46 -10.16 6.60 6.21
C SER A 46 -10.42 6.63 7.72
N THR A 47 -9.44 6.24 8.51
CA THR A 47 -9.49 6.16 9.98
C THR A 47 -8.10 6.33 10.58
N LEU A 48 -8.05 6.66 11.88
CA LEU A 48 -6.81 6.64 12.69
C LEU A 48 -6.72 5.43 13.62
N ASP A 49 -7.60 4.44 13.47
CA ASP A 49 -7.60 3.21 14.26
C ASP A 49 -7.10 2.01 13.44
N PRO A 50 -5.94 1.42 13.77
CA PRO A 50 -5.41 0.28 13.03
C PRO A 50 -6.35 -0.93 12.95
N ALA A 51 -7.21 -1.17 13.96
CA ALA A 51 -8.15 -2.27 13.95
C ALA A 51 -9.30 -2.12 12.95
N ALA A 52 -9.48 -0.91 12.38
CA ALA A 52 -10.56 -0.60 11.47
C ALA A 52 -10.08 -0.25 10.06
N SER A 53 -8.80 -0.45 9.76
CA SER A 53 -8.21 -0.05 8.50
C SER A 53 -7.48 -1.18 7.81
N TRP A 54 -7.85 -1.41 6.55
CA TRP A 54 -7.12 -2.23 5.60
C TRP A 54 -7.09 -1.47 4.26
N ASP A 55 -6.47 -0.28 4.28
CA ASP A 55 -6.46 0.66 3.17
C ASP A 55 -5.26 1.62 3.25
N GLN A 56 -5.33 2.75 2.55
CA GLN A 56 -4.30 3.79 2.51
C GLN A 56 -4.00 4.44 3.88
N SER A 57 -4.78 4.20 4.92
CA SER A 57 -4.45 4.64 6.29
C SER A 57 -3.10 4.06 6.75
N TRP A 58 -2.69 2.93 6.20
CA TRP A 58 -1.41 2.29 6.48
C TRP A 58 -0.20 3.17 6.13
N GLU A 59 -0.34 4.08 5.15
CA GLU A 59 0.69 5.07 4.82
C GLU A 59 1.03 5.98 6.01
N LEU A 60 0.01 6.42 6.73
CA LEU A 60 0.19 7.21 7.95
C LEU A 60 0.65 6.33 9.11
N PHE A 61 0.05 5.15 9.28
CA PHE A 61 0.33 4.26 10.42
C PHE A 61 1.79 3.81 10.46
N ARG A 62 2.41 3.52 9.32
CA ARG A 62 3.83 3.17 9.21
C ARG A 62 4.75 4.16 9.91
N ASN A 63 4.38 5.43 9.94
CA ASN A 63 5.20 6.52 10.43
C ASN A 63 4.91 6.90 11.90
N ILE A 64 3.69 6.62 12.40
CA ILE A 64 3.25 7.06 13.74
C ILE A 64 3.07 5.94 14.76
N TYR A 65 2.97 4.69 14.33
CA TYR A 65 2.93 3.52 15.22
C TYR A 65 4.18 2.66 15.05
N GLN A 66 4.42 1.78 16.00
CA GLN A 66 5.31 0.64 15.83
C GLN A 66 4.51 -0.64 15.67
N THR A 67 5.08 -1.54 14.88
CA THR A 67 4.75 -2.95 14.83
C THR A 67 5.87 -3.75 15.51
N LEU A 68 5.70 -5.04 15.77
CA LEU A 68 6.78 -5.87 16.29
C LEU A 68 7.95 -5.96 15.33
N LEU A 69 7.65 -6.10 14.05
CA LEU A 69 8.57 -6.22 12.93
C LEU A 69 8.28 -5.12 11.92
N ASN A 70 9.25 -4.78 11.08
CA ASN A 70 9.11 -3.78 10.02
C ASN A 70 10.13 -4.10 8.90
N TYR A 71 10.18 -3.29 7.86
CA TYR A 71 11.11 -3.44 6.73
C TYR A 71 12.11 -2.28 6.72
N PRO A 72 13.37 -2.48 7.10
CA PRO A 72 14.44 -1.52 6.79
C PRO A 72 14.65 -1.41 5.27
N VAL A 73 15.28 -0.31 4.85
CA VAL A 73 15.63 -0.07 3.45
C VAL A 73 16.31 -1.30 2.84
N GLY A 74 15.78 -1.75 1.69
CA GLY A 74 16.30 -2.89 0.95
C GLY A 74 16.04 -4.27 1.56
N ALA A 75 15.34 -4.36 2.69
CA ALA A 75 14.98 -5.65 3.28
C ALA A 75 13.82 -6.31 2.51
N THR A 76 13.97 -7.58 2.16
CA THR A 76 12.92 -8.41 1.55
C THR A 76 12.16 -9.25 2.57
N ALA A 77 12.66 -9.32 3.82
CA ALA A 77 12.05 -10.02 4.93
C ALA A 77 11.91 -9.10 6.14
N PRO A 78 10.88 -9.28 6.98
CA PRO A 78 10.66 -8.45 8.16
C PRO A 78 11.84 -8.52 9.15
N GLN A 79 12.20 -7.37 9.71
CA GLN A 79 13.24 -7.21 10.71
C GLN A 79 12.66 -6.62 12.01
N PRO A 80 13.30 -6.86 13.18
CA PRO A 80 12.82 -6.36 14.46
C PRO A 80 12.70 -4.83 14.54
N ASP A 81 11.51 -4.30 14.95
CA ASP A 81 11.28 -2.88 15.27
C ASP A 81 11.00 -2.69 16.77
N ALA A 82 9.76 -2.79 17.26
CA ALA A 82 9.48 -2.80 18.69
C ALA A 82 10.05 -4.05 19.36
N ALA A 83 10.09 -5.17 18.65
CA ALA A 83 10.83 -6.34 19.07
C ALA A 83 12.35 -6.11 18.98
N LYS A 84 13.10 -6.72 19.89
CA LYS A 84 14.55 -6.90 19.81
C LYS A 84 14.90 -8.09 18.93
N SER A 85 14.09 -9.15 19.01
CA SER A 85 14.22 -10.38 18.22
C SER A 85 12.90 -11.13 18.16
N CYS A 86 12.66 -11.82 17.06
CA CYS A 86 11.54 -12.74 16.89
C CYS A 86 11.98 -14.01 16.15
N ARG A 87 11.36 -15.14 16.45
CA ARG A 87 11.61 -16.41 15.74
C ARG A 87 10.52 -17.42 15.97
N PHE A 88 10.36 -18.38 15.08
CA PHE A 88 9.70 -19.62 15.39
C PHE A 88 10.51 -20.41 16.41
N THR A 89 9.83 -21.01 17.39
CA THR A 89 10.45 -21.80 18.45
C THR A 89 10.25 -23.30 18.27
N ASP A 90 9.44 -23.68 17.30
CA ASP A 90 9.15 -25.04 16.88
C ASP A 90 9.49 -25.26 15.39
N SER A 91 9.67 -26.50 14.99
CA SER A 91 9.98 -26.89 13.61
C SER A 91 8.76 -26.91 12.67
N SER A 92 7.56 -26.76 13.23
CA SER A 92 6.30 -26.77 12.47
C SER A 92 5.78 -25.38 12.12
N ASN A 93 6.48 -24.29 12.52
CA ASN A 93 6.06 -22.90 12.33
C ASN A 93 4.67 -22.62 12.95
N THR A 94 4.43 -23.17 14.15
CA THR A 94 3.17 -22.96 14.89
C THR A 94 3.34 -22.17 16.18
N VAL A 95 4.57 -21.92 16.63
CA VAL A 95 4.85 -21.10 17.81
C VAL A 95 5.88 -20.03 17.47
N TYR A 96 5.42 -18.76 17.42
CA TYR A 96 6.28 -17.62 17.12
C TYR A 96 6.49 -16.78 18.38
N SER A 97 7.74 -16.49 18.74
CA SER A 97 8.09 -15.78 19.96
C SER A 97 8.91 -14.54 19.67
N CYS A 98 8.52 -13.42 20.27
CA CYS A 98 9.22 -12.11 20.20
C CYS A 98 9.67 -11.63 21.58
N GLU A 99 10.88 -11.12 21.68
CA GLU A 99 11.38 -10.36 22.82
C GLU A 99 11.35 -8.85 22.48
N LEU A 100 10.69 -8.03 23.31
CA LEU A 100 10.61 -6.58 23.11
C LEU A 100 11.93 -5.88 23.50
N ARG A 101 12.22 -4.75 22.87
CA ARG A 101 13.25 -3.82 23.33
C ARG A 101 12.93 -3.31 24.75
N ALA A 102 13.95 -2.94 25.49
CA ALA A 102 13.76 -2.40 26.84
C ALA A 102 13.33 -0.92 26.81
N GLY A 103 12.41 -0.57 27.70
CA GLY A 103 12.02 0.82 27.96
C GLY A 103 11.26 1.47 26.80
N LEU A 104 10.44 0.71 26.06
CA LEU A 104 9.52 1.23 25.07
C LEU A 104 8.38 2.00 25.77
N THR A 105 7.96 3.09 25.15
CA THR A 105 6.84 3.90 25.62
C THR A 105 6.06 4.45 24.42
N PHE A 106 4.79 4.69 24.61
CA PHE A 106 4.00 5.53 23.73
C PHE A 106 4.41 7.01 23.86
N SER A 107 4.00 7.84 22.92
CA SER A 107 4.34 9.28 22.91
C SER A 107 3.81 10.04 24.12
N ASN A 108 2.67 9.61 24.69
CA ASN A 108 2.11 10.14 25.94
C ASN A 108 2.90 9.71 27.21
N GLY A 109 3.85 8.78 27.07
CA GLY A 109 4.69 8.28 28.17
C GLY A 109 4.20 6.99 28.80
N HIS A 110 3.05 6.45 28.44
CA HIS A 110 2.58 5.15 28.90
C HIS A 110 3.54 4.04 28.44
N LYS A 111 3.63 2.97 29.21
CA LYS A 111 4.54 1.86 28.95
C LYS A 111 4.03 1.01 27.78
N LEU A 112 4.90 0.74 26.80
CA LEU A 112 4.67 -0.29 25.80
C LEU A 112 5.39 -1.56 26.24
N ASP A 113 4.60 -2.56 26.65
CA ASP A 113 5.09 -3.86 27.11
C ASP A 113 4.39 -5.02 26.39
N ALA A 114 4.70 -6.24 26.78
CA ALA A 114 4.12 -7.46 26.17
C ALA A 114 2.57 -7.51 26.31
N ARG A 115 1.99 -6.88 27.32
CA ARG A 115 0.55 -6.80 27.53
C ARG A 115 -0.09 -5.84 26.52
N ALA A 116 0.56 -4.73 26.21
CA ALA A 116 0.09 -3.80 25.17
C ALA A 116 0.08 -4.45 23.79
N VAL A 117 1.11 -5.27 23.45
CA VAL A 117 1.14 -6.05 22.22
C VAL A 117 0.00 -7.07 22.17
N LYS A 118 -0.13 -7.88 23.22
CA LYS A 118 -1.24 -8.85 23.32
C LYS A 118 -2.60 -8.16 23.17
N TYR A 119 -2.79 -7.05 23.89
CA TYR A 119 -4.02 -6.26 23.82
C TYR A 119 -4.33 -5.80 22.40
N SER A 120 -3.35 -5.28 21.68
CA SER A 120 -3.51 -4.77 20.31
C SER A 120 -3.98 -5.86 19.35
N ILE A 121 -3.34 -7.01 19.39
CA ILE A 121 -3.67 -8.16 18.51
C ILE A 121 -5.05 -8.75 18.89
N ASP A 122 -5.33 -8.97 20.17
CA ASP A 122 -6.62 -9.49 20.63
C ASP A 122 -7.75 -8.49 20.30
N ARG A 123 -7.47 -7.18 20.38
CA ARG A 123 -8.40 -6.12 20.03
C ARG A 123 -8.80 -6.15 18.56
N ILE A 124 -7.85 -6.34 17.63
CA ILE A 124 -8.12 -6.46 16.19
C ILE A 124 -9.12 -7.59 15.94
N ARG A 125 -8.86 -8.77 16.52
CA ARG A 125 -9.73 -9.95 16.38
C ARG A 125 -11.10 -9.77 17.05
N LYS A 126 -11.17 -9.00 18.14
CA LYS A 126 -12.42 -8.76 18.89
C LYS A 126 -13.31 -7.74 18.24
N ILE A 127 -12.74 -6.67 17.67
CA ILE A 127 -13.48 -5.62 16.97
C ILE A 127 -13.98 -6.14 15.62
N ASP A 128 -13.16 -6.85 14.87
CA ASP A 128 -13.48 -7.57 13.63
C ASP A 128 -14.45 -6.79 12.72
N VAL A 129 -14.10 -5.53 12.42
CA VAL A 129 -14.92 -4.73 11.51
C VAL A 129 -14.77 -5.21 10.07
N ASN A 130 -15.83 -5.14 9.30
CA ASN A 130 -15.76 -5.39 7.87
C ASN A 130 -14.77 -4.41 7.20
N GLY A 131 -13.80 -4.93 6.44
CA GLY A 131 -12.72 -4.14 5.86
C GLY A 131 -11.58 -3.81 6.83
N GLY A 132 -11.55 -4.42 8.03
CA GLY A 132 -10.42 -4.36 8.96
C GLY A 132 -9.44 -5.54 8.79
N PRO A 133 -8.26 -5.48 9.44
CA PRO A 133 -7.17 -6.42 9.22
C PRO A 133 -7.30 -7.75 9.96
N ALA A 134 -8.44 -8.04 10.61
CA ALA A 134 -8.63 -9.26 11.42
C ALA A 134 -8.41 -10.55 10.60
N GLY A 135 -8.78 -10.55 9.30
CA GLY A 135 -8.58 -11.68 8.40
C GLY A 135 -7.11 -12.06 8.18
N LEU A 136 -6.16 -11.15 8.39
CA LEU A 136 -4.73 -11.46 8.33
C LEU A 136 -4.26 -12.35 9.50
N LEU A 137 -5.07 -12.47 10.55
CA LEU A 137 -4.79 -13.27 11.75
C LEU A 137 -5.48 -14.65 11.74
N ASP A 138 -5.91 -15.15 10.58
CA ASP A 138 -6.62 -16.43 10.43
C ASP A 138 -5.84 -17.65 10.97
N SER A 139 -4.51 -17.61 10.89
CA SER A 139 -3.66 -18.66 11.43
C SER A 139 -3.43 -18.53 12.95
N LEU A 140 -3.81 -17.41 13.56
CA LEU A 140 -3.58 -17.15 14.98
C LEU A 140 -4.64 -17.84 15.85
N ASP A 141 -4.20 -18.72 16.75
CA ASP A 141 -5.02 -19.26 17.83
C ASP A 141 -5.06 -18.31 19.02
N SER A 142 -3.91 -18.00 19.61
CA SER A 142 -3.82 -17.20 20.82
C SER A 142 -2.50 -16.43 20.94
N VAL A 143 -2.55 -15.34 21.75
CA VAL A 143 -1.37 -14.53 22.10
C VAL A 143 -1.15 -14.59 23.60
N GLN A 144 0.08 -14.83 24.02
CA GLN A 144 0.47 -14.86 25.42
C GLN A 144 1.54 -13.80 25.72
N ALA A 145 1.31 -12.97 26.72
CA ALA A 145 2.33 -12.09 27.29
C ALA A 145 3.04 -12.80 28.46
N VAL A 146 4.35 -12.94 28.38
CA VAL A 146 5.17 -13.58 29.41
C VAL A 146 6.10 -12.53 30.04
N GLY A 147 5.80 -12.13 31.27
CA GLY A 147 6.43 -10.97 31.88
C GLY A 147 6.18 -9.71 31.08
N ASP A 148 7.14 -8.77 31.14
CA ASP A 148 6.97 -7.45 30.52
C ASP A 148 7.44 -7.39 29.07
N ARG A 149 8.24 -8.34 28.60
CA ARG A 149 8.94 -8.21 27.31
C ARG A 149 8.80 -9.38 26.36
N GLN A 150 8.27 -10.51 26.77
CA GLN A 150 8.11 -11.65 25.87
C GLN A 150 6.65 -11.80 25.42
N VAL A 151 6.45 -11.92 24.12
CA VAL A 151 5.14 -12.23 23.50
C VAL A 151 5.28 -13.51 22.73
N VAL A 152 4.35 -14.45 22.97
CA VAL A 152 4.30 -15.75 22.30
C VAL A 152 2.97 -15.85 21.54
N PHE A 153 3.06 -16.17 20.27
CA PHE A 153 1.92 -16.39 19.37
C PHE A 153 1.81 -17.90 19.12
N HIS A 154 0.65 -18.45 19.37
CA HIS A 154 0.31 -19.82 19.03
C HIS A 154 -0.56 -19.81 17.79
N LEU A 155 -0.18 -20.58 16.77
CA LEU A 155 -0.89 -20.67 15.50
C LEU A 155 -1.64 -22.01 15.43
N ASN A 156 -2.84 -21.99 14.86
CA ASN A 156 -3.69 -23.18 14.66
C ASN A 156 -3.24 -24.05 13.48
N LYS A 157 -2.33 -23.55 12.65
CA LYS A 157 -1.73 -24.23 11.49
C LYS A 157 -0.34 -23.63 11.21
N PRO A 158 0.55 -24.37 10.53
CA PRO A 158 1.84 -23.82 10.09
C PRO A 158 1.66 -22.58 9.25
N ASP A 159 2.39 -21.51 9.57
CA ASP A 159 2.31 -20.26 8.83
C ASP A 159 3.63 -19.48 8.85
N ALA A 160 4.52 -19.79 7.91
CA ALA A 160 5.77 -19.07 7.74
C ALA A 160 5.59 -17.61 7.23
N THR A 161 4.36 -17.22 6.84
CA THR A 161 4.07 -15.82 6.46
C THR A 161 3.67 -14.95 7.66
N PHE A 162 3.44 -15.56 8.83
CA PHE A 162 3.02 -14.83 10.03
C PHE A 162 3.95 -13.69 10.45
N PRO A 163 5.30 -13.78 10.32
CA PRO A 163 6.20 -12.63 10.54
C PRO A 163 5.89 -11.45 9.62
N PHE A 164 5.52 -11.70 8.36
CA PHE A 164 5.15 -10.66 7.40
C PHE A 164 3.85 -9.97 7.81
N VAL A 165 2.86 -10.75 8.29
CA VAL A 165 1.62 -10.20 8.86
C VAL A 165 1.93 -9.26 10.02
N LEU A 166 2.80 -9.66 10.96
CA LEU A 166 3.19 -8.84 12.12
C LEU A 166 3.97 -7.57 11.73
N ALA A 167 4.48 -7.46 10.52
CA ALA A 167 5.14 -6.27 9.99
C ALA A 167 4.18 -5.32 9.27
N THR A 168 2.93 -5.73 9.01
CA THR A 168 1.94 -4.85 8.37
C THR A 168 1.49 -3.74 9.32
N PRO A 169 1.21 -2.53 8.83
CA PRO A 169 0.70 -1.45 9.67
C PRO A 169 -0.66 -1.75 10.32
N GLY A 170 -1.42 -2.72 9.79
CA GLY A 170 -2.62 -3.23 10.44
C GLY A 170 -2.37 -3.86 11.81
N MET A 171 -1.14 -4.34 12.05
CA MET A 171 -0.71 -4.92 13.33
C MET A 171 -0.03 -3.90 14.26
N SER A 172 -0.32 -2.62 14.10
CA SER A 172 0.20 -1.54 14.94
C SER A 172 -0.13 -1.75 16.41
N ILE A 173 0.87 -1.51 17.27
CA ILE A 173 0.71 -1.58 18.71
C ILE A 173 0.07 -0.28 19.20
N VAL A 174 -1.08 -0.40 19.87
CA VAL A 174 -1.85 0.73 20.38
C VAL A 174 -1.80 0.77 21.91
N ASP A 175 -2.00 1.96 22.48
CA ASP A 175 -2.04 2.17 23.91
C ASP A 175 -3.36 1.62 24.51
N PRO A 176 -3.33 0.60 25.39
CA PRO A 176 -4.55 0.05 25.99
C PRO A 176 -5.38 1.03 26.79
N GLU A 177 -4.79 2.13 27.27
CA GLU A 177 -5.49 3.16 28.03
C GLU A 177 -6.26 4.14 27.13
N GLU A 178 -5.84 4.27 25.85
CA GLU A 178 -6.45 5.17 24.86
C GLU A 178 -7.41 4.46 23.88
N TYR A 179 -7.23 3.15 23.66
CA TYR A 179 -7.97 2.37 22.68
C TYR A 179 -8.85 1.32 23.34
N SER A 180 -10.17 1.52 23.29
CA SER A 180 -11.15 0.54 23.79
C SER A 180 -11.09 -0.77 23.00
N ASP A 181 -11.23 -1.89 23.67
CA ASP A 181 -11.38 -3.22 23.05
C ASP A 181 -12.83 -3.52 22.57
N LYS A 182 -13.75 -2.58 22.76
CA LYS A 182 -15.19 -2.75 22.45
C LYS A 182 -15.64 -1.92 21.26
N ALA A 183 -14.84 -0.97 20.82
CA ALA A 183 -15.23 -0.06 19.76
C ALA A 183 -14.03 0.50 19.01
N VAL A 184 -14.22 0.80 17.74
CA VAL A 184 -13.28 1.59 16.94
C VAL A 184 -13.09 2.96 17.57
N ARG A 185 -11.83 3.37 17.73
CA ARG A 185 -11.49 4.69 18.25
C ARG A 185 -11.90 5.78 17.26
N LYS A 186 -12.45 6.84 17.79
CA LYS A 186 -12.81 8.05 17.03
C LYS A 186 -11.97 9.23 17.53
N GLY A 187 -11.77 10.22 16.68
CA GLY A 187 -11.03 11.45 16.99
C GLY A 187 -9.73 11.58 16.20
N ASP A 188 -9.11 12.74 16.32
CA ASP A 188 -8.02 13.20 15.44
C ASP A 188 -6.65 13.21 16.14
N THR A 189 -6.54 12.60 17.31
CA THR A 189 -5.30 12.49 18.09
C THR A 189 -4.85 11.04 18.20
N ILE A 190 -3.56 10.80 18.28
CA ILE A 190 -2.96 9.48 18.44
C ILE A 190 -1.85 9.55 19.48
N ALA A 191 -1.80 8.59 20.39
CA ALA A 191 -0.63 8.26 21.17
C ALA A 191 0.04 7.03 20.55
N GLY A 192 0.85 7.25 19.52
CA GLY A 192 1.64 6.21 18.87
C GLY A 192 2.96 5.95 19.57
N SER A 193 3.75 5.03 19.02
CA SER A 193 5.13 4.75 19.47
C SER A 193 6.13 4.77 18.31
N GLY A 194 5.68 5.16 17.11
CA GLY A 194 6.49 5.21 15.89
C GLY A 194 7.53 6.33 15.87
N PRO A 195 8.27 6.45 14.74
CA PRO A 195 9.29 7.48 14.56
C PRO A 195 8.77 8.91 14.71
N TYR A 196 7.48 9.14 14.42
CA TYR A 196 6.84 10.44 14.53
C TYR A 196 5.63 10.41 15.46
N ASP A 197 5.34 11.57 16.04
CA ASP A 197 4.09 11.91 16.70
C ASP A 197 3.18 12.65 15.75
N LEU A 198 1.88 12.34 15.76
CA LEU A 198 0.85 13.09 15.03
C LEU A 198 0.51 14.37 15.81
N GLN A 199 1.10 15.49 15.41
CA GLN A 199 0.88 16.78 16.06
C GLN A 199 -0.47 17.40 15.70
N ASN A 200 -0.89 17.28 14.45
CA ASN A 200 -2.17 17.80 13.94
C ASN A 200 -2.70 16.91 12.83
N TYR A 201 -4.00 16.66 12.84
CA TYR A 201 -4.69 15.96 11.76
C TYR A 201 -5.94 16.71 11.35
N GLN A 202 -6.09 16.96 10.07
CA GLN A 202 -7.28 17.51 9.45
C GLN A 202 -7.76 16.52 8.39
N PRO A 203 -8.85 15.77 8.64
CA PRO A 203 -9.33 14.73 7.74
C PRO A 203 -9.44 15.19 6.29
N GLY A 204 -8.84 14.43 5.37
CA GLY A 204 -8.83 14.72 3.93
C GLY A 204 -8.06 15.97 3.51
N LYS A 205 -7.36 16.66 4.43
CA LYS A 205 -6.57 17.87 4.14
C LYS A 205 -5.10 17.70 4.44
N GLN A 206 -4.75 17.40 5.70
CA GLN A 206 -3.33 17.25 6.07
C GLN A 206 -3.13 16.47 7.37
N ALA A 207 -1.93 15.92 7.51
CA ALA A 207 -1.37 15.42 8.76
C ALA A 207 -0.01 16.08 9.00
N VAL A 208 0.23 16.58 10.19
CA VAL A 208 1.51 17.18 10.62
C VAL A 208 2.20 16.21 11.57
N LEU A 209 3.36 15.74 11.15
CA LEU A 209 4.19 14.79 11.88
C LEU A 209 5.42 15.50 12.44
N VAL A 210 5.75 15.25 13.69
CA VAL A 210 6.96 15.75 14.34
C VAL A 210 7.74 14.59 14.94
N ALA A 211 9.06 14.73 15.04
CA ALA A 211 9.94 13.69 15.56
C ALA A 211 9.51 13.21 16.95
N ASN A 212 9.20 11.93 17.10
CA ASN A 212 8.97 11.31 18.41
C ASN A 212 10.31 11.11 19.13
N LYS A 213 10.56 11.92 20.16
CA LYS A 213 11.80 11.84 20.96
C LYS A 213 11.88 10.59 21.85
N ARG A 214 10.75 9.86 22.01
CA ARG A 214 10.68 8.63 22.81
C ARG A 214 10.86 7.37 21.98
N TYR A 215 10.87 7.49 20.66
CA TYR A 215 11.01 6.34 19.75
C TYR A 215 12.27 5.54 20.02
N LYS A 216 12.12 4.22 20.05
CA LYS A 216 13.20 3.25 20.20
C LYS A 216 12.96 2.08 19.25
N GLY A 217 13.38 2.23 18.02
CA GLY A 217 13.26 1.21 16.98
C GLY A 217 14.50 1.20 16.08
N PHE A 218 14.36 0.72 14.87
CA PHE A 218 15.45 0.66 13.89
C PHE A 218 15.54 1.92 13.01
N ALA A 219 14.46 2.71 12.92
CA ALA A 219 14.44 3.86 12.02
C ALA A 219 15.37 4.98 12.52
N ASP A 220 16.31 5.36 11.66
CA ASP A 220 17.19 6.51 11.88
C ASP A 220 16.64 7.71 11.10
N ARG A 221 15.97 8.63 11.82
CA ARG A 221 15.31 9.77 11.19
C ARG A 221 16.30 10.77 10.63
N ARG A 222 16.11 11.15 9.37
CA ARG A 222 16.90 12.16 8.66
C ARG A 222 16.22 13.53 8.59
N ASN A 223 15.01 13.66 9.18
CA ASN A 223 14.27 14.91 9.31
C ASN A 223 13.49 14.93 10.62
N ASP A 224 13.13 16.13 11.10
CA ASP A 224 12.42 16.32 12.36
C ASP A 224 10.92 16.55 12.19
N ALA A 225 10.46 16.85 10.98
CA ALA A 225 9.04 17.08 10.71
C ALA A 225 8.67 16.82 9.25
N VAL A 226 7.47 16.28 9.06
CA VAL A 226 6.84 16.07 7.76
C VAL A 226 5.40 16.57 7.80
N THR A 227 4.98 17.29 6.77
CA THR A 227 3.56 17.63 6.56
C THR A 227 3.06 16.86 5.36
N ILE A 228 2.07 15.99 5.58
CA ILE A 228 1.40 15.28 4.47
C ILE A 228 0.18 16.10 4.08
N ARG A 229 0.05 16.43 2.80
CA ARG A 229 -1.12 17.11 2.23
C ARG A 229 -1.90 16.13 1.36
N TYR A 230 -3.20 16.03 1.60
CA TYR A 230 -4.09 15.13 0.89
C TYR A 230 -4.83 15.85 -0.22
N PHE A 231 -4.85 15.24 -1.41
CA PHE A 231 -5.48 15.77 -2.62
C PHE A 231 -6.61 14.85 -3.07
N GLN A 232 -7.64 15.42 -3.69
CA GLN A 232 -8.75 14.65 -4.22
C GLN A 232 -8.45 14.09 -5.62
N ASP A 233 -7.54 14.73 -6.37
CA ASP A 233 -7.22 14.35 -7.73
C ASP A 233 -5.74 14.62 -8.08
N SER A 234 -5.27 13.99 -9.16
CA SER A 234 -3.90 14.09 -9.66
C SER A 234 -3.56 15.49 -10.21
N GLN A 235 -4.54 16.22 -10.74
CA GLN A 235 -4.27 17.54 -11.36
C GLN A 235 -3.89 18.56 -10.30
N ALA A 236 -4.64 18.64 -9.19
CA ALA A 236 -4.34 19.50 -8.06
C ALA A 236 -3.00 19.13 -7.41
N LEU A 237 -2.72 17.82 -7.26
CA LEU A 237 -1.45 17.32 -6.74
C LEU A 237 -0.26 17.78 -7.61
N ALA A 238 -0.34 17.53 -8.92
CA ALA A 238 0.72 17.92 -9.85
C ALA A 238 0.90 19.45 -9.97
N ALA A 239 -0.20 20.21 -9.90
CA ALA A 239 -0.15 21.67 -9.90
C ALA A 239 0.59 22.23 -8.67
N ASP A 240 0.26 21.74 -7.46
CA ASP A 240 0.92 22.19 -6.24
C ASP A 240 2.41 21.80 -6.19
N LEU A 241 2.80 20.68 -6.82
CA LEU A 241 4.21 20.34 -6.97
C LEU A 241 4.93 21.33 -7.94
N ARG A 242 4.34 21.62 -9.11
CA ARG A 242 4.88 22.61 -10.06
C ARG A 242 5.00 24.01 -9.44
N ASP A 243 4.01 24.39 -8.64
CA ASP A 243 3.98 25.66 -7.91
C ASP A 243 4.94 25.71 -6.70
N LYS A 244 5.73 24.66 -6.48
CA LYS A 244 6.68 24.53 -5.34
C LYS A 244 6.00 24.64 -3.95
N LYS A 245 4.72 24.29 -3.86
CA LYS A 245 3.97 24.18 -2.60
C LYS A 245 4.13 22.80 -1.93
N LEU A 246 4.67 21.84 -2.67
CA LEU A 246 5.08 20.53 -2.21
C LEU A 246 6.57 20.35 -2.46
N ASP A 247 7.20 19.51 -1.63
CA ASP A 247 8.59 19.10 -1.80
C ASP A 247 8.69 17.77 -2.54
N LEU A 248 7.67 16.91 -2.37
CA LEU A 248 7.63 15.58 -2.96
C LEU A 248 6.18 15.13 -3.11
N THR A 249 5.92 14.33 -4.14
CA THR A 249 4.65 13.61 -4.29
C THR A 249 4.85 12.11 -4.14
N PHE A 250 3.87 11.47 -3.51
CA PHE A 250 3.81 10.02 -3.32
C PHE A 250 2.39 9.54 -3.63
N ARG A 251 2.24 8.62 -4.58
CA ARG A 251 0.96 8.18 -5.13
C ARG A 251 0.11 9.30 -5.75
N GLY A 252 -0.68 8.96 -6.72
CA GLY A 252 -1.70 9.81 -7.32
C GLY A 252 -1.28 10.65 -8.51
N LEU A 253 -0.02 10.64 -8.95
CA LEU A 253 0.36 11.27 -10.22
C LEU A 253 -0.24 10.48 -11.40
N ALA A 254 -0.80 11.19 -12.38
CA ALA A 254 -1.18 10.59 -13.64
C ALA A 254 0.05 10.28 -14.50
N ALA A 255 -0.05 9.28 -15.40
CA ALA A 255 1.06 8.90 -16.28
C ALA A 255 1.61 10.09 -17.09
N ASP A 256 0.73 10.95 -17.62
CA ASP A 256 1.14 12.15 -18.36
C ASP A 256 1.94 13.14 -17.50
N ASP A 257 1.60 13.28 -16.19
CA ASP A 257 2.34 14.12 -15.25
C ASP A 257 3.71 13.52 -14.93
N VAL A 258 3.79 12.20 -14.71
CA VAL A 258 5.07 11.48 -14.50
C VAL A 258 6.01 11.73 -15.68
N ILE A 259 5.53 11.51 -16.91
CA ILE A 259 6.32 11.73 -18.13
C ILE A 259 6.74 13.21 -18.27
N SER A 260 5.83 14.13 -17.96
CA SER A 260 6.13 15.57 -17.98
C SER A 260 7.26 15.93 -17.01
N PHE A 261 7.22 15.40 -15.79
CA PHE A 261 8.29 15.62 -14.79
C PHE A 261 9.60 14.92 -15.18
N GLN A 262 9.56 13.71 -15.76
CA GLN A 262 10.76 12.99 -16.23
C GLN A 262 11.48 13.69 -17.38
N ARG A 263 10.75 14.30 -18.30
CA ARG A 263 11.32 15.06 -19.44
C ARG A 263 12.01 16.34 -19.00
N ASN A 264 11.70 16.79 -17.80
CA ASN A 264 12.36 17.84 -17.07
C ASN A 264 12.61 19.13 -17.88
N ASP A 265 11.54 19.80 -18.28
CA ASP A 265 11.63 21.18 -18.76
C ASP A 265 11.97 22.18 -17.61
N SER A 266 11.86 21.74 -16.36
CA SER A 266 12.29 22.45 -15.14
C SER A 266 13.44 21.71 -14.45
N LYS A 267 14.62 22.30 -14.44
CA LYS A 267 15.85 21.74 -13.82
C LYS A 267 15.76 21.51 -12.30
N ASP A 268 14.62 21.77 -11.69
CA ASP A 268 14.41 21.79 -10.24
C ASP A 268 13.63 20.56 -9.72
N MET A 269 13.44 19.53 -10.57
CA MET A 269 12.62 18.35 -10.25
C MET A 269 13.35 17.06 -10.59
N ASP A 270 13.27 16.10 -9.69
CA ASP A 270 13.74 14.72 -9.87
C ASP A 270 12.54 13.77 -9.85
N VAL A 271 12.55 12.75 -10.70
CA VAL A 271 11.57 11.65 -10.67
C VAL A 271 12.29 10.36 -10.37
N THR A 272 12.00 9.79 -9.23
CA THR A 272 12.48 8.48 -8.81
C THR A 272 11.47 7.41 -9.19
N GLU A 273 11.91 6.39 -9.92
CA GLU A 273 11.14 5.17 -10.18
C GLU A 273 11.51 4.12 -9.14
N GLY A 274 10.51 3.60 -8.44
CA GLY A 274 10.63 2.51 -7.49
C GLY A 274 9.84 1.29 -7.94
N ALA A 275 10.25 0.11 -7.48
CA ALA A 275 9.47 -1.10 -7.67
C ALA A 275 8.13 -1.01 -6.93
N SER A 276 7.09 -1.56 -7.53
CA SER A 276 5.80 -1.75 -6.89
C SER A 276 5.34 -3.18 -7.11
N ASN A 277 4.67 -3.73 -6.11
CA ASN A 277 4.06 -5.06 -6.18
C ASN A 277 2.55 -5.00 -6.45
N GLU A 278 2.02 -3.83 -6.79
CA GLU A 278 0.61 -3.71 -7.18
C GLU A 278 0.39 -4.28 -8.58
N ILE A 279 -0.66 -5.07 -8.74
CA ILE A 279 -1.03 -5.71 -10.01
C ILE A 279 -2.46 -5.38 -10.39
N GLU A 280 -2.74 -5.38 -11.69
CA GLU A 280 -4.10 -5.31 -12.24
C GLU A 280 -4.39 -6.57 -13.04
N TYR A 281 -5.63 -7.07 -12.94
CA TYR A 281 -6.05 -8.31 -13.59
C TYR A 281 -7.55 -8.33 -13.87
N LEU A 282 -7.97 -9.12 -14.86
CA LEU A 282 -9.37 -9.43 -15.11
C LEU A 282 -9.81 -10.65 -14.31
N VAL A 283 -11.03 -10.59 -13.80
CA VAL A 283 -11.71 -11.69 -13.10
C VAL A 283 -12.90 -12.15 -13.92
N PHE A 284 -13.05 -13.45 -14.11
CA PHE A 284 -14.16 -14.06 -14.83
C PHE A 284 -15.12 -14.76 -13.86
N ASN A 285 -16.40 -14.44 -13.95
CA ASN A 285 -17.43 -15.06 -13.14
C ASN A 285 -17.77 -16.46 -13.66
N PRO A 286 -17.54 -17.52 -12.87
CA PRO A 286 -17.79 -18.90 -13.32
C PRO A 286 -19.27 -19.21 -13.53
N LYS A 287 -20.19 -18.40 -13.02
CA LYS A 287 -21.64 -18.58 -13.16
C LYS A 287 -22.20 -17.92 -14.42
N ASP A 288 -21.44 -17.04 -15.06
CA ASP A 288 -21.88 -16.40 -16.30
C ASP A 288 -21.88 -17.41 -17.47
N PRO A 289 -22.89 -17.42 -18.34
CA PRO A 289 -22.99 -18.38 -19.45
C PRO A 289 -21.82 -18.36 -20.43
N TRP A 290 -21.13 -17.22 -20.56
CA TRP A 290 -19.99 -17.05 -21.46
C TRP A 290 -18.67 -16.96 -20.68
N ALA A 291 -18.53 -16.07 -19.74
CA ALA A 291 -17.32 -15.91 -18.94
C ALA A 291 -16.97 -17.18 -18.13
N GLY A 292 -17.97 -17.99 -17.77
CA GLY A 292 -17.79 -19.28 -17.11
C GLY A 292 -17.15 -20.35 -17.99
N LYS A 293 -17.13 -20.19 -19.32
CA LYS A 293 -16.54 -21.19 -20.24
C LYS A 293 -15.03 -21.02 -20.33
N LEU A 294 -14.28 -22.08 -20.07
CA LEU A 294 -12.82 -22.09 -20.15
C LEU A 294 -12.31 -21.61 -21.52
N ALA A 295 -12.95 -22.04 -22.61
CA ALA A 295 -12.57 -21.64 -23.96
C ALA A 295 -12.68 -20.12 -24.18
N VAL A 296 -13.69 -19.47 -23.60
CA VAL A 296 -13.87 -18.01 -23.66
C VAL A 296 -12.79 -17.30 -22.86
N ARG A 297 -12.48 -17.76 -21.64
CA ARG A 297 -11.42 -17.18 -20.82
C ARG A 297 -10.06 -17.28 -21.50
N LYS A 298 -9.72 -18.48 -22.04
CA LYS A 298 -8.47 -18.70 -22.80
C LYS A 298 -8.42 -17.85 -24.07
N ALA A 299 -9.53 -17.68 -24.78
CA ALA A 299 -9.57 -16.82 -25.95
C ALA A 299 -9.34 -15.34 -25.61
N VAL A 300 -9.90 -14.85 -24.49
CA VAL A 300 -9.62 -13.49 -24.00
C VAL A 300 -8.16 -13.35 -23.60
N ALA A 301 -7.61 -14.28 -22.79
CA ALA A 301 -6.22 -14.27 -22.36
C ALA A 301 -5.23 -14.24 -23.54
N GLN A 302 -5.57 -14.97 -24.64
CA GLN A 302 -4.79 -15.03 -25.89
C GLN A 302 -4.80 -13.73 -26.68
N LEU A 303 -5.86 -12.92 -26.56
CA LEU A 303 -6.04 -11.71 -27.38
C LEU A 303 -5.49 -10.44 -26.71
N ILE A 304 -5.35 -10.43 -25.40
CA ILE A 304 -4.90 -9.23 -24.67
C ILE A 304 -3.43 -8.95 -24.98
N ASN A 305 -3.18 -7.81 -25.62
CA ASN A 305 -1.87 -7.24 -25.83
C ASN A 305 -1.50 -6.34 -24.65
N ARG A 306 -0.83 -6.92 -23.67
CA ARG A 306 -0.40 -6.24 -22.44
C ARG A 306 0.59 -5.11 -22.72
N SER A 307 1.50 -5.32 -23.67
CA SER A 307 2.48 -4.30 -24.06
C SER A 307 1.81 -3.07 -24.67
N ALA A 308 0.77 -3.26 -25.49
CA ALA A 308 0.00 -2.14 -26.03
C ALA A 308 -0.77 -1.40 -24.92
N ILE A 309 -1.33 -2.11 -23.94
CA ILE A 309 -1.97 -1.47 -22.76
C ILE A 309 -0.93 -0.64 -22.00
N ALA A 310 0.23 -1.21 -21.67
CA ALA A 310 1.28 -0.50 -20.96
C ALA A 310 1.76 0.75 -21.73
N HIS A 311 2.02 0.62 -23.02
CA HIS A 311 2.54 1.71 -23.84
C HIS A 311 1.49 2.77 -24.19
N ASP A 312 0.35 2.37 -24.76
CA ASP A 312 -0.62 3.29 -25.35
C ASP A 312 -1.49 3.98 -24.27
N VAL A 313 -1.81 3.25 -23.18
CA VAL A 313 -2.69 3.73 -22.12
C VAL A 313 -1.88 4.33 -20.97
N TYR A 314 -0.86 3.61 -20.50
CA TYR A 314 -0.10 3.95 -19.31
C TYR A 314 1.24 4.63 -19.58
N LYS A 315 1.62 4.83 -20.86
CA LYS A 315 2.87 5.51 -21.24
C LYS A 315 4.13 4.90 -20.61
N ASP A 316 4.15 3.56 -20.51
CA ASP A 316 5.20 2.76 -19.90
C ASP A 316 5.41 3.00 -18.38
N THR A 317 4.42 3.62 -17.70
CA THR A 317 4.42 3.74 -16.23
C THR A 317 3.96 2.47 -15.52
N VAL A 318 3.63 1.43 -16.26
CA VAL A 318 3.37 0.06 -15.78
C VAL A 318 4.14 -0.93 -16.65
N GLU A 319 4.30 -2.16 -16.16
CA GLU A 319 4.94 -3.24 -16.91
C GLU A 319 3.95 -4.36 -17.24
N PRO A 320 4.01 -4.96 -18.45
CA PRO A 320 3.19 -6.13 -18.79
C PRO A 320 3.41 -7.26 -17.79
N LEU A 321 2.34 -7.86 -17.28
CA LEU A 321 2.42 -8.95 -16.32
C LEU A 321 1.83 -10.25 -16.89
N TYR A 322 2.59 -11.35 -16.76
CA TYR A 322 2.25 -12.67 -17.26
C TYR A 322 2.12 -13.73 -16.16
N SER A 323 1.93 -13.28 -14.93
CA SER A 323 1.74 -14.12 -13.74
C SER A 323 0.94 -13.35 -12.68
N MET A 324 0.31 -14.06 -11.73
CA MET A 324 -0.34 -13.38 -10.62
C MET A 324 0.66 -12.89 -9.57
N VAL A 325 1.82 -13.53 -9.44
CA VAL A 325 2.92 -13.06 -8.58
C VAL A 325 3.75 -12.05 -9.37
N PRO A 326 3.90 -10.80 -8.90
CA PRO A 326 4.64 -9.76 -9.61
C PRO A 326 6.13 -10.05 -9.73
N ALA A 327 6.78 -9.43 -10.73
CA ALA A 327 8.22 -9.48 -10.89
C ALA A 327 8.91 -8.89 -9.63
N GLY A 328 10.06 -9.47 -9.26
CA GLY A 328 10.77 -9.09 -8.04
C GLY A 328 10.42 -9.92 -6.80
N LEU A 329 9.33 -10.69 -6.81
CA LEU A 329 9.00 -11.62 -5.74
C LEU A 329 9.40 -13.05 -6.05
N THR A 330 9.73 -13.80 -5.00
CA THR A 330 10.00 -15.24 -5.08
C THR A 330 8.84 -15.97 -5.74
N GLY A 331 9.13 -16.87 -6.67
CA GLY A 331 8.09 -17.64 -7.37
C GLY A 331 7.41 -16.92 -8.53
N HIS A 332 7.80 -15.68 -8.87
CA HIS A 332 7.40 -15.08 -10.14
C HIS A 332 7.76 -15.98 -11.33
N ASN A 333 6.90 -16.05 -12.32
CA ASN A 333 7.13 -16.75 -13.57
C ASN A 333 6.37 -16.10 -14.73
N THR A 334 6.40 -16.72 -15.91
CA THR A 334 5.74 -16.23 -17.12
C THR A 334 4.64 -17.18 -17.60
N ALA A 335 3.94 -17.87 -16.68
CA ALA A 335 2.99 -18.95 -17.02
C ALA A 335 1.97 -18.53 -18.09
N TYR A 336 1.45 -17.30 -18.04
CA TYR A 336 0.52 -16.82 -19.06
C TYR A 336 1.18 -16.56 -20.42
N PHE A 337 2.45 -16.16 -20.44
CA PHE A 337 3.18 -16.02 -21.71
C PHE A 337 3.54 -17.39 -22.28
N ASP A 338 3.94 -18.31 -21.44
CA ASP A 338 4.29 -19.69 -21.84
C ASP A 338 3.09 -20.39 -22.50
N ASP A 339 1.87 -20.19 -21.96
CA ASP A 339 0.64 -20.82 -22.47
C ASP A 339 0.07 -20.11 -23.69
N PHE A 340 0.07 -18.77 -23.69
CA PHE A 340 -0.64 -17.98 -24.73
C PHE A 340 0.30 -17.32 -25.73
N GLY A 341 1.51 -16.90 -25.31
CA GLY A 341 2.48 -16.16 -26.14
C GLY A 341 1.94 -14.81 -26.61
N ASP A 342 2.36 -14.38 -27.79
CA ASP A 342 1.88 -13.16 -28.41
C ASP A 342 0.39 -13.24 -28.80
N PRO A 343 -0.34 -12.10 -28.80
CA PRO A 343 -1.75 -12.06 -29.18
C PRO A 343 -2.01 -12.65 -30.57
N SER A 344 -2.99 -13.56 -30.64
CA SER A 344 -3.31 -14.28 -31.89
C SER A 344 -4.80 -14.58 -32.02
N ALA A 345 -5.47 -13.91 -32.97
CA ALA A 345 -6.87 -14.19 -33.29
C ALA A 345 -7.09 -15.62 -33.80
N ALA A 346 -6.07 -16.21 -34.48
CA ALA A 346 -6.17 -17.58 -34.98
C ALA A 346 -6.15 -18.61 -33.83
N LYS A 347 -5.25 -18.42 -32.82
CA LYS A 347 -5.22 -19.27 -31.63
C LYS A 347 -6.50 -19.09 -30.80
N ALA A 348 -6.95 -17.87 -30.58
CA ALA A 348 -8.18 -17.59 -29.85
C ALA A 348 -9.41 -18.23 -30.49
N ARG A 349 -9.49 -18.18 -31.83
CA ARG A 349 -10.55 -18.85 -32.59
C ARG A 349 -10.54 -20.37 -32.40
N ARG A 350 -9.36 -21.00 -32.33
CA ARG A 350 -9.26 -22.45 -32.06
C ARG A 350 -9.84 -22.80 -30.71
N PHE A 351 -9.49 -22.08 -29.65
CA PHE A 351 -10.08 -22.33 -28.33
C PHE A 351 -11.62 -22.32 -28.37
N LEU A 352 -12.21 -21.38 -29.11
CA LEU A 352 -13.67 -21.29 -29.22
C LEU A 352 -14.24 -22.42 -30.08
N THR A 353 -13.67 -22.70 -31.26
CA THR A 353 -14.19 -23.71 -32.18
C THR A 353 -14.04 -25.12 -31.61
N ASP A 354 -12.96 -25.43 -30.90
CA ASP A 354 -12.76 -26.72 -30.25
C ASP A 354 -13.81 -26.98 -29.13
N ALA A 355 -14.38 -25.88 -28.59
CA ALA A 355 -15.49 -25.93 -27.63
C ALA A 355 -16.89 -25.78 -28.30
N GLY A 356 -16.98 -25.85 -29.64
CA GLY A 356 -18.22 -25.73 -30.40
C GLY A 356 -18.81 -24.31 -30.46
N ILE A 357 -18.01 -23.27 -30.15
CA ILE A 357 -18.43 -21.86 -30.15
C ILE A 357 -18.05 -21.25 -31.51
N THR A 358 -19.03 -21.06 -32.39
CA THR A 358 -18.81 -20.51 -33.75
C THR A 358 -19.36 -19.10 -33.94
N GLN A 359 -20.27 -18.66 -33.06
CA GLN A 359 -20.82 -17.29 -33.07
C GLN A 359 -19.92 -16.32 -32.31
N LYS A 360 -20.11 -15.02 -32.56
CA LYS A 360 -19.48 -13.99 -31.71
C LYS A 360 -19.96 -14.10 -30.26
N VAL A 361 -19.03 -14.01 -29.33
CA VAL A 361 -19.29 -14.11 -27.89
C VAL A 361 -19.59 -12.72 -27.34
N PRO A 362 -20.79 -12.48 -26.79
CA PRO A 362 -21.08 -11.24 -26.09
C PRO A 362 -20.48 -11.29 -24.67
N LEU A 363 -19.73 -10.26 -24.28
CA LEU A 363 -19.21 -10.08 -22.92
C LEU A 363 -19.45 -8.67 -22.42
N ALA A 364 -19.88 -8.55 -21.17
CA ALA A 364 -19.93 -7.29 -20.44
C ALA A 364 -18.68 -7.19 -19.53
N LEU A 365 -17.88 -6.15 -19.75
CA LEU A 365 -16.70 -5.86 -18.94
C LEU A 365 -17.02 -4.69 -18.01
N TRP A 366 -16.74 -4.90 -16.72
CA TRP A 366 -16.99 -3.93 -15.67
C TRP A 366 -15.70 -3.39 -15.09
N TYR A 367 -15.65 -2.10 -14.75
CA TYR A 367 -14.51 -1.45 -14.11
C TYR A 367 -14.96 -0.39 -13.10
N THR A 368 -14.08 -0.09 -12.14
CA THR A 368 -14.32 1.02 -11.21
C THR A 368 -13.85 2.34 -11.81
N THR A 369 -14.56 3.43 -11.52
CA THR A 369 -14.29 4.75 -12.11
C THR A 369 -13.43 5.65 -11.25
N ASP A 370 -13.18 5.28 -9.97
CA ASP A 370 -12.58 6.17 -8.95
C ASP A 370 -11.56 5.47 -8.03
N ARG A 371 -11.07 4.26 -8.39
CA ARG A 371 -10.15 3.51 -7.51
C ARG A 371 -8.73 3.39 -8.07
N TYR A 372 -8.56 2.97 -9.34
CA TYR A 372 -7.27 2.61 -9.91
C TYR A 372 -6.68 3.68 -10.84
N GLY A 373 -7.18 4.90 -10.73
CA GLY A 373 -6.68 6.06 -11.47
C GLY A 373 -7.48 6.41 -12.72
N SER A 374 -7.13 7.54 -13.32
CA SER A 374 -7.85 8.12 -14.46
C SER A 374 -7.69 7.34 -15.78
N ALA A 375 -6.70 6.45 -15.85
CA ALA A 375 -6.43 5.64 -17.04
C ALA A 375 -7.33 4.41 -17.17
N THR A 376 -7.98 3.95 -16.08
CA THR A 376 -8.78 2.71 -16.07
C THR A 376 -9.85 2.65 -17.18
N ALA A 377 -10.57 3.73 -17.40
CA ALA A 377 -11.57 3.76 -18.48
C ALA A 377 -10.95 3.60 -19.88
N LYS A 378 -9.77 4.18 -20.12
CA LYS A 378 -9.01 4.05 -21.38
C LYS A 378 -8.48 2.62 -21.55
N GLU A 379 -8.03 1.99 -20.47
CA GLU A 379 -7.60 0.60 -20.45
C GLU A 379 -8.72 -0.33 -20.90
N PHE A 380 -9.93 -0.19 -20.34
CA PHE A 380 -11.07 -1.00 -20.72
C PHE A 380 -11.54 -0.72 -22.14
N GLN A 381 -11.40 0.50 -22.64
CA GLN A 381 -11.62 0.82 -24.06
C GLN A 381 -10.60 0.11 -24.96
N GLU A 382 -9.34 0.07 -24.57
CA GLU A 382 -8.29 -0.63 -25.31
C GLU A 382 -8.52 -2.16 -25.31
N ILE A 383 -8.85 -2.76 -24.15
CA ILE A 383 -9.22 -4.17 -24.06
C ILE A 383 -10.41 -4.48 -24.98
N LYS A 384 -11.46 -3.65 -24.95
CA LYS A 384 -12.59 -3.78 -25.87
C LYS A 384 -12.14 -3.75 -27.34
N ARG A 385 -11.31 -2.78 -27.72
CA ARG A 385 -10.80 -2.65 -29.09
C ARG A 385 -10.05 -3.90 -29.52
N GLN A 386 -9.18 -4.45 -28.68
CA GLN A 386 -8.41 -5.66 -28.97
C GLN A 386 -9.31 -6.88 -29.16
N LEU A 387 -10.28 -7.09 -28.27
CA LEU A 387 -11.19 -8.23 -28.33
C LEU A 387 -12.10 -8.16 -29.59
N GLU A 388 -12.67 -6.99 -29.89
CA GLU A 388 -13.55 -6.79 -31.04
C GLU A 388 -12.79 -6.84 -32.37
N ALA A 389 -11.56 -6.38 -32.45
CA ALA A 389 -10.70 -6.46 -33.63
C ALA A 389 -10.44 -7.91 -34.07
N SER A 390 -10.49 -8.88 -33.16
CA SER A 390 -10.39 -10.31 -33.49
C SER A 390 -11.58 -10.84 -34.29
N GLY A 391 -12.73 -10.13 -34.29
CA GLY A 391 -14.00 -10.56 -34.85
C GLY A 391 -14.72 -11.65 -34.06
N LEU A 392 -14.17 -12.05 -32.88
CA LEU A 392 -14.70 -13.16 -32.07
C LEU A 392 -15.61 -12.68 -30.93
N PHE A 393 -15.56 -11.41 -30.58
CA PHE A 393 -16.27 -10.86 -29.43
C PHE A 393 -17.13 -9.64 -29.80
N THR A 394 -18.17 -9.41 -29.01
CA THR A 394 -18.93 -8.16 -28.93
C THR A 394 -18.90 -7.69 -27.47
N ILE A 395 -18.33 -6.50 -27.21
CA ILE A 395 -18.02 -6.06 -25.86
C ILE A 395 -18.88 -4.84 -25.46
N THR A 396 -19.51 -4.93 -24.30
CA THR A 396 -20.11 -3.78 -23.61
C THR A 396 -19.27 -3.38 -22.41
N LEU A 397 -19.11 -2.08 -22.17
CA LEU A 397 -18.35 -1.54 -21.03
C LEU A 397 -19.28 -0.90 -20.02
N HIS A 398 -19.01 -1.14 -18.73
CA HIS A 398 -19.75 -0.59 -17.62
C HIS A 398 -18.82 -0.07 -16.54
N GLY A 399 -18.85 1.24 -16.28
CA GLY A 399 -18.12 1.87 -15.18
C GLY A 399 -19.02 2.08 -13.96
N ARG A 400 -18.49 1.87 -12.75
CA ARG A 400 -19.17 2.12 -11.47
C ARG A 400 -18.21 2.75 -10.46
N PRO A 401 -18.67 3.64 -9.57
CA PRO A 401 -17.91 4.04 -8.41
C PRO A 401 -17.60 2.85 -7.49
N TRP A 402 -16.47 2.90 -6.79
CA TRP A 402 -15.92 1.76 -6.03
C TRP A 402 -16.91 1.14 -5.04
N ASN A 403 -17.62 1.97 -4.27
CA ASN A 403 -18.59 1.49 -3.27
C ASN A 403 -19.67 0.58 -3.87
N THR A 404 -20.27 0.99 -5.00
CA THR A 404 -21.29 0.19 -5.69
C THR A 404 -20.67 -0.91 -6.56
N TYR A 405 -19.41 -0.73 -6.95
CA TYR A 405 -18.65 -1.73 -7.72
C TYR A 405 -18.37 -2.99 -6.89
N VAL A 406 -17.92 -2.79 -5.64
CA VAL A 406 -17.66 -3.88 -4.69
C VAL A 406 -18.93 -4.70 -4.45
N GLU A 407 -20.05 -4.05 -4.17
CA GLU A 407 -21.32 -4.74 -3.95
C GLU A 407 -21.71 -5.64 -5.14
N GLY A 408 -21.50 -5.17 -6.37
CA GLY A 408 -21.86 -5.91 -7.58
C GLY A 408 -21.00 -7.16 -7.80
N TYR A 409 -19.66 -7.06 -7.65
CA TYR A 409 -18.83 -8.25 -7.84
C TYR A 409 -18.98 -9.26 -6.68
N GLU A 410 -19.19 -8.81 -5.44
CA GLU A 410 -19.44 -9.70 -4.29
C GLU A 410 -20.76 -10.47 -4.44
N LYS A 411 -21.77 -9.86 -5.05
CA LYS A 411 -23.02 -10.53 -5.41
C LYS A 411 -22.90 -11.42 -6.65
N GLY A 412 -21.75 -11.37 -7.37
CA GLY A 412 -21.52 -12.12 -8.60
C GLY A 412 -22.34 -11.62 -9.78
N GLU A 413 -22.65 -10.31 -9.84
CA GLU A 413 -23.44 -9.68 -10.89
C GLU A 413 -22.64 -9.44 -12.18
N TYR A 414 -21.30 -9.35 -12.09
CA TYR A 414 -20.45 -8.99 -13.22
C TYR A 414 -19.90 -10.22 -13.94
N PRO A 415 -20.11 -10.35 -15.27
CA PRO A 415 -19.53 -11.42 -16.07
C PRO A 415 -18.00 -11.40 -16.07
N VAL A 416 -17.42 -10.24 -16.39
CA VAL A 416 -15.98 -9.99 -16.36
C VAL A 416 -15.73 -8.62 -15.70
N PHE A 417 -14.75 -8.54 -14.81
CA PHE A 417 -14.44 -7.27 -14.16
C PHE A 417 -12.95 -7.11 -13.91
N GLY A 418 -12.47 -5.87 -13.92
CA GLY A 418 -11.08 -5.52 -13.58
C GLY A 418 -10.89 -5.32 -12.11
N ARG A 419 -9.74 -5.74 -11.60
CA ARG A 419 -9.40 -5.56 -10.21
C ARG A 419 -7.91 -5.39 -10.02
N GLY A 420 -7.54 -4.41 -9.18
CA GLY A 420 -6.20 -4.27 -8.68
C GLY A 420 -5.99 -5.04 -7.37
N TRP A 421 -4.75 -5.36 -7.09
CA TRP A 421 -4.30 -5.91 -5.81
C TRP A 421 -3.05 -5.20 -5.36
N SER A 422 -3.14 -4.48 -4.24
CA SER A 422 -1.98 -3.98 -3.50
C SER A 422 -1.66 -4.99 -2.41
N PRO A 423 -0.44 -5.53 -2.35
CA PRO A 423 -0.13 -6.58 -1.39
C PRO A 423 -0.13 -6.04 0.05
N ASP A 424 -0.59 -6.86 0.98
CA ASP A 424 -0.49 -6.60 2.41
C ASP A 424 0.96 -6.73 2.87
N PHE A 425 1.68 -7.68 2.26
CA PHE A 425 3.09 -7.96 2.50
C PHE A 425 3.74 -8.59 1.26
N PRO A 426 5.08 -8.45 1.10
CA PRO A 426 5.81 -8.85 -0.10
C PRO A 426 6.16 -10.36 -0.10
N ASP A 427 5.15 -11.22 -0.11
CA ASP A 427 5.31 -12.68 -0.22
C ASP A 427 4.37 -13.23 -1.30
N PRO A 428 4.76 -14.23 -2.10
CA PRO A 428 3.91 -14.81 -3.14
C PRO A 428 2.60 -15.41 -2.59
N ASP A 429 2.53 -15.80 -1.33
CA ASP A 429 1.29 -16.24 -0.67
C ASP A 429 0.19 -15.18 -0.79
N ASN A 430 0.53 -13.91 -0.65
CA ASN A 430 -0.41 -12.78 -0.75
C ASN A 430 -0.93 -12.53 -2.17
N PHE A 431 -0.38 -13.20 -3.18
CA PHE A 431 -0.80 -13.12 -4.58
C PHE A 431 -1.50 -14.39 -5.09
N VAL A 432 -1.66 -15.39 -4.24
CA VAL A 432 -2.33 -16.65 -4.57
C VAL A 432 -3.44 -16.96 -3.57
N ALA A 433 -3.13 -16.98 -2.27
CA ALA A 433 -4.08 -17.38 -1.23
C ALA A 433 -5.36 -16.54 -1.18
N PRO A 434 -5.32 -15.19 -1.34
CA PRO A 434 -6.52 -14.37 -1.31
C PRO A 434 -7.52 -14.64 -2.42
N PHE A 435 -7.12 -15.31 -3.52
CA PHE A 435 -7.96 -15.48 -4.71
C PHE A 435 -8.59 -16.85 -4.83
N VAL A 436 -8.17 -17.83 -4.03
CA VAL A 436 -8.64 -19.22 -4.12
C VAL A 436 -9.48 -19.63 -2.91
N GLY A 437 -10.22 -20.72 -3.06
CA GLY A 437 -11.05 -21.29 -1.97
C GLY A 437 -12.50 -20.80 -2.01
N LYS A 438 -13.24 -21.16 -0.95
CA LYS A 438 -14.68 -20.86 -0.83
C LYS A 438 -14.93 -19.40 -0.52
N GLN A 439 -14.16 -18.84 0.39
CA GLN A 439 -14.14 -17.42 0.75
C GLN A 439 -12.84 -16.83 0.20
N ASN A 440 -12.93 -15.81 -0.59
CA ASN A 440 -11.78 -15.20 -1.25
C ASN A 440 -12.09 -13.74 -1.63
N ALA A 441 -11.06 -13.04 -2.04
CA ALA A 441 -11.16 -11.64 -2.42
C ALA A 441 -11.93 -11.37 -3.73
N LEU A 442 -12.35 -12.41 -4.47
CA LEU A 442 -13.06 -12.28 -5.75
C LEU A 442 -14.59 -12.17 -5.58
N GLY A 443 -15.11 -12.34 -4.36
CA GLY A 443 -16.56 -12.36 -4.08
C GLY A 443 -17.29 -13.62 -4.55
N THR A 444 -16.63 -14.49 -5.31
CA THR A 444 -17.20 -15.76 -5.79
C THR A 444 -16.25 -16.93 -5.53
N PRO A 445 -16.76 -18.12 -5.09
CA PRO A 445 -15.90 -19.26 -4.81
C PRO A 445 -15.01 -19.65 -5.97
N TYR A 446 -13.73 -19.89 -5.68
CA TYR A 446 -12.76 -20.42 -6.64
C TYR A 446 -12.16 -21.72 -6.12
N PRO A 447 -12.79 -22.87 -6.36
CA PRO A 447 -12.26 -24.15 -5.92
C PRO A 447 -10.98 -24.49 -6.68
N ALA A 448 -9.88 -24.61 -5.95
CA ALA A 448 -8.57 -24.99 -6.47
C ALA A 448 -7.88 -25.90 -5.44
N PRO A 449 -8.35 -27.16 -5.23
CA PRO A 449 -7.92 -28.01 -4.14
C PRO A 449 -6.42 -28.31 -4.17
N GLU A 450 -5.79 -28.43 -5.33
CA GLU A 450 -4.34 -28.62 -5.40
C GLU A 450 -3.59 -27.40 -4.81
N ILE A 451 -4.12 -26.18 -5.00
CA ILE A 451 -3.54 -24.98 -4.40
C ILE A 451 -3.89 -24.91 -2.91
N THR A 452 -5.18 -25.00 -2.55
CA THR A 452 -5.65 -24.74 -1.18
C THR A 452 -5.25 -25.82 -0.19
N ASP A 453 -5.26 -27.10 -0.61
CA ASP A 453 -5.12 -28.23 0.29
C ASP A 453 -3.70 -28.82 0.28
N LYS A 454 -2.87 -28.43 -0.72
CA LYS A 454 -1.51 -28.95 -0.85
C LYS A 454 -0.45 -27.87 -0.97
N LEU A 455 -0.46 -27.04 -2.04
CA LEU A 455 0.64 -26.12 -2.33
C LEU A 455 0.78 -25.02 -1.29
N LEU A 456 -0.31 -24.35 -0.90
CA LEU A 456 -0.28 -23.32 0.15
C LEU A 456 0.13 -23.91 1.52
N PRO A 457 -0.46 -25.02 2.00
CA PRO A 457 0.00 -25.64 3.25
C PRO A 457 1.47 -26.09 3.21
N GLN A 458 1.99 -26.56 2.08
CA GLN A 458 3.41 -26.91 1.93
C GLN A 458 4.29 -25.67 2.02
N SER A 459 3.97 -24.61 1.26
CA SER A 459 4.73 -23.35 1.28
C SER A 459 4.78 -22.72 2.67
N ARG A 460 3.69 -22.82 3.45
CA ARG A 460 3.59 -22.23 4.79
C ARG A 460 4.37 -22.98 5.87
N ARG A 461 4.87 -24.19 5.57
CA ARG A 461 5.84 -24.92 6.43
C ARG A 461 7.29 -24.51 6.16
N GLU A 462 7.55 -23.81 5.06
CA GLU A 462 8.90 -23.43 4.66
C GLU A 462 9.24 -22.05 5.22
N SER A 463 10.10 -22.01 6.25
CA SER A 463 10.49 -20.75 6.90
C SER A 463 11.37 -19.88 6.01
N ASP A 464 12.20 -20.48 5.19
CA ASP A 464 12.98 -19.76 4.17
C ASP A 464 12.13 -19.57 2.92
N ARG A 465 11.58 -18.37 2.77
CA ARG A 465 10.69 -18.03 1.66
C ARG A 465 11.36 -18.06 0.27
N ALA A 466 12.67 -18.18 0.20
CA ALA A 466 13.36 -18.42 -1.07
C ALA A 466 13.10 -19.83 -1.63
N ASN A 467 12.74 -20.80 -0.77
CA ASN A 467 12.55 -22.20 -1.15
C ASN A 467 11.14 -22.53 -1.68
N VAL A 468 10.20 -21.57 -1.70
CA VAL A 468 8.80 -21.81 -2.12
C VAL A 468 8.54 -21.62 -3.62
N VAL A 469 9.60 -21.46 -4.42
CA VAL A 469 9.53 -21.25 -5.88
C VAL A 469 8.72 -22.34 -6.59
N LYS A 470 8.89 -23.60 -6.15
CA LYS A 470 8.21 -24.75 -6.77
C LYS A 470 6.70 -24.70 -6.55
N GLU A 471 6.27 -24.47 -5.33
CA GLU A 471 4.87 -24.43 -4.92
C GLU A 471 4.13 -23.29 -5.65
N PHE A 472 4.68 -22.09 -5.62
CA PHE A 472 4.08 -20.94 -6.30
C PHE A 472 4.21 -21.00 -7.82
N GLY A 473 5.28 -21.56 -8.36
CA GLY A 473 5.41 -21.81 -9.79
C GLY A 473 4.35 -22.79 -10.29
N GLN A 474 4.01 -23.82 -9.50
CA GLN A 474 2.95 -24.77 -9.82
C GLN A 474 1.55 -24.15 -9.66
N ALA A 475 1.34 -23.38 -8.59
CA ALA A 475 0.07 -22.68 -8.37
C ALA A 475 -0.26 -21.72 -9.53
N GLN A 476 0.71 -20.96 -10.00
CA GLN A 476 0.51 -20.01 -11.10
C GLN A 476 0.22 -20.72 -12.44
N ARG A 477 0.78 -21.89 -12.71
CA ARG A 477 0.40 -22.69 -13.88
C ARG A 477 -1.04 -23.14 -13.80
N ILE A 478 -1.51 -23.58 -12.63
CA ILE A 478 -2.92 -23.96 -12.43
C ILE A 478 -3.85 -22.76 -12.68
N LEU A 479 -3.46 -21.55 -12.21
CA LEU A 479 -4.23 -20.35 -12.43
C LEU A 479 -4.24 -19.93 -13.91
N ALA A 480 -3.12 -20.08 -14.63
CA ALA A 480 -3.01 -19.79 -16.06
C ALA A 480 -3.82 -20.78 -16.89
N ASP A 481 -3.76 -22.07 -16.60
CA ASP A 481 -4.54 -23.12 -17.26
C ASP A 481 -6.05 -22.89 -17.17
N ASP A 482 -6.54 -22.41 -16.02
CA ASP A 482 -7.95 -22.07 -15.82
C ASP A 482 -8.32 -20.68 -16.37
N ALA A 483 -7.37 -19.77 -16.49
CA ALA A 483 -7.54 -18.40 -16.97
C ALA A 483 -8.73 -17.65 -16.35
N ARG A 484 -9.11 -17.98 -15.11
CA ARG A 484 -10.18 -17.28 -14.39
C ARG A 484 -9.73 -15.90 -13.91
N LEU A 485 -8.44 -15.77 -13.63
CA LEU A 485 -7.74 -14.52 -13.41
C LEU A 485 -6.82 -14.30 -14.61
N VAL A 486 -6.85 -13.13 -15.20
CA VAL A 486 -5.96 -12.80 -16.32
C VAL A 486 -5.15 -11.55 -15.94
N PRO A 487 -3.88 -11.70 -15.54
CA PRO A 487 -3.03 -10.57 -15.21
C PRO A 487 -2.83 -9.67 -16.42
N LEU A 488 -2.82 -8.36 -16.18
CA LEU A 488 -2.66 -7.34 -17.20
C LEU A 488 -1.30 -6.66 -17.09
N TRP A 489 -1.05 -6.04 -15.94
CA TRP A 489 0.17 -5.29 -15.69
C TRP A 489 0.52 -5.23 -14.20
N GLN A 490 1.76 -4.89 -13.93
CA GLN A 490 2.32 -4.54 -12.64
C GLN A 490 2.65 -3.06 -12.64
N SER A 491 2.29 -2.35 -11.57
CA SER A 491 2.60 -0.93 -11.47
C SER A 491 4.08 -0.69 -11.18
N LYS A 492 4.54 0.52 -11.51
CA LYS A 492 5.76 1.13 -10.99
C LYS A 492 5.36 2.23 -10.03
N GLN A 493 6.15 2.45 -9.00
CA GLN A 493 5.92 3.55 -8.08
C GLN A 493 6.78 4.75 -8.51
N TYR A 494 6.14 5.91 -8.66
CA TYR A 494 6.83 7.15 -9.01
C TYR A 494 6.74 8.15 -7.87
N LEU A 495 7.90 8.71 -7.52
CA LEU A 495 8.02 9.83 -6.60
C LEU A 495 8.61 10.99 -7.40
N ALA A 496 7.86 12.07 -7.52
CA ALA A 496 8.40 13.31 -8.09
C ALA A 496 8.74 14.25 -6.93
N SER A 497 9.99 14.68 -6.87
CA SER A 497 10.51 15.52 -5.80
C SER A 497 11.24 16.73 -6.33
N ARG A 498 11.35 17.75 -5.49
CA ARG A 498 12.27 18.85 -5.76
C ARG A 498 13.72 18.36 -5.66
N ASP A 499 14.60 19.02 -6.41
CA ASP A 499 16.03 18.69 -6.50
C ASP A 499 16.79 18.80 -5.17
N ASP A 500 16.26 19.60 -4.20
CA ASP A 500 16.83 19.74 -2.87
C ASP A 500 16.39 18.62 -1.89
N ILE A 501 15.49 17.71 -2.30
CA ILE A 501 15.08 16.55 -1.51
C ILE A 501 15.92 15.31 -1.89
N SER A 502 16.28 14.53 -0.91
CA SER A 502 16.97 13.24 -1.06
C SER A 502 16.32 12.15 -0.20
N GLY A 503 16.70 10.90 -0.46
CA GLY A 503 16.19 9.74 0.23
C GLY A 503 14.88 9.19 -0.36
N ALA A 504 14.35 9.80 -1.42
CA ALA A 504 13.13 9.35 -2.07
C ALA A 504 13.23 7.90 -2.57
N GLU A 505 14.37 7.52 -3.17
CA GLU A 505 14.64 6.17 -3.69
C GLU A 505 14.68 5.09 -2.61
N GLN A 506 14.91 5.48 -1.36
CA GLN A 506 15.00 4.58 -0.20
C GLN A 506 13.76 4.65 0.68
N SER A 507 12.83 5.57 0.40
CA SER A 507 11.70 5.85 1.27
C SER A 507 10.52 4.89 1.13
N LEU A 508 10.55 3.94 0.19
CA LEU A 508 9.50 2.94 0.02
C LEU A 508 9.90 1.61 0.63
N ASP A 509 9.00 1.04 1.45
CA ASP A 509 9.14 -0.34 1.89
C ASP A 509 8.73 -1.32 0.78
N PRO A 510 8.99 -2.63 0.91
CA PRO A 510 8.62 -3.62 -0.11
C PRO A 510 7.10 -3.76 -0.38
N SER A 511 6.25 -3.20 0.47
CA SER A 511 4.80 -3.08 0.27
C SER A 511 4.41 -1.73 -0.36
N SER A 512 5.39 -0.96 -0.84
CA SER A 512 5.23 0.37 -1.44
C SER A 512 4.63 1.41 -0.47
N ILE A 513 4.88 1.27 0.85
CA ILE A 513 4.47 2.22 1.88
C ILE A 513 5.63 3.16 2.19
N MET A 514 5.36 4.46 2.27
CA MET A 514 6.41 5.46 2.46
C MET A 514 6.94 5.52 3.89
N MET A 515 8.25 5.35 4.02
CA MET A 515 9.05 5.56 5.23
C MET A 515 9.57 6.99 5.24
N MET A 516 8.81 7.91 5.84
CA MET A 516 9.11 9.35 5.77
C MET A 516 10.40 9.75 6.49
N TRP A 517 10.91 8.90 7.36
CA TRP A 517 12.17 9.12 8.08
C TRP A 517 13.41 9.03 7.18
N GLU A 518 13.30 8.45 5.98
CA GLU A 518 14.39 8.38 5.00
C GLU A 518 14.59 9.69 4.23
N LEU A 519 13.56 10.55 4.18
CA LEU A 519 13.60 11.80 3.45
C LEU A 519 14.48 12.84 4.16
N TYR A 520 15.26 13.62 3.41
CA TYR A 520 16.02 14.75 3.96
C TYR A 520 16.28 15.83 2.91
N ARG A 521 16.52 17.06 3.39
CA ARG A 521 16.94 18.15 2.52
C ARG A 521 18.45 18.14 2.34
N LYS A 522 18.90 18.23 1.10
CA LYS A 522 20.33 18.40 0.77
C LYS A 522 20.86 19.66 1.46
N THR A 523 22.03 19.58 2.07
CA THR A 523 22.76 20.78 2.51
C THR A 523 23.41 21.41 1.29
N SER A 524 23.05 22.66 0.98
CA SER A 524 23.81 23.45 0.01
C SER A 524 25.20 23.72 0.59
N TRP A 525 26.21 23.28 -0.10
CA TRP A 525 27.61 23.64 0.20
C TRP A 525 27.96 24.98 -0.44
#